data_9122e8cc89e3fe91e8ad7fb0cb639cc7
#
_entry.id   9122e8cc89e3fe91e8ad7fb0cb639cc7
#
_cell.length_a   1.000
_cell.length_b   1.000
_cell.length_c   1.000
_cell.angle_alpha   90.00
_cell.angle_beta   90.00
_cell.angle_gamma   90.00
#
_symmetry.space_group_name_H-M   'P 1'
#
loop_
_entity.id
_entity.type
_entity.pdbx_description
1 polymer ?
#
loop_
_entity_poly.entity_id
_entity_poly.type
_entity_poly.pdbx_seq_one_letter_code
_entity_poly.pdbx_strand_id
1 'polypeptide(L)'
;MTQKLSSQLSGSGKIQLKGKALEVAAKLSGSGSIRLQEVKAKDAEAKLAGSGSIYLSFSNDLDATIAGSGRIRYFGEPDGKTHTKVAGSGSIRLATE
;
A
#
# COMPACT_ATOMS: atom_id res chain seq x y z
N MET A 1 -7.66 -9.27 16.56
CA MET A 1 -7.50 -9.47 15.12
C MET A 1 -8.54 -8.68 14.35
N THR A 2 -8.13 -7.85 13.43
CA THR A 2 -9.03 -7.01 12.67
C THR A 2 -9.29 -7.67 11.31
N GLN A 3 -10.55 -7.73 10.89
CA GLN A 3 -10.85 -8.31 9.59
C GLN A 3 -10.49 -7.38 8.45
N LYS A 4 -10.73 -6.10 8.62
CA LYS A 4 -10.42 -5.14 7.58
C LYS A 4 -9.85 -3.88 8.19
N LEU A 5 -8.73 -3.46 7.69
CA LEU A 5 -8.07 -2.24 8.12
C LEU A 5 -8.07 -1.25 6.96
N SER A 6 -8.62 -0.08 7.17
CA SER A 6 -8.63 0.97 6.17
C SER A 6 -7.84 2.17 6.66
N SER A 7 -7.01 2.72 5.82
CA SER A 7 -6.33 3.95 6.12
C SER A 7 -6.45 4.92 4.97
N GLN A 8 -6.65 6.18 5.30
CA GLN A 8 -6.79 7.22 4.31
C GLN A 8 -6.01 8.45 4.77
N LEU A 9 -5.18 8.96 3.90
CA LEU A 9 -4.39 10.14 4.19
C LEU A 9 -4.59 11.17 3.09
N SER A 10 -4.93 12.37 3.49
CA SER A 10 -5.11 13.49 2.59
C SER A 10 -4.15 14.59 2.99
N GLY A 11 -3.40 15.13 2.06
CA GLY A 11 -2.42 16.16 2.33
C GLY A 11 -1.05 15.59 2.61
N SER A 12 -0.31 16.17 3.52
CA SER A 12 1.03 15.75 3.85
C SER A 12 1.09 15.31 5.30
N GLY A 13 1.35 14.08 5.54
CA GLY A 13 1.44 13.51 6.87
C GLY A 13 1.99 12.11 6.78
N LYS A 14 1.89 11.38 7.88
CA LYS A 14 2.36 10.00 7.93
C LYS A 14 1.38 9.14 8.67
N ILE A 15 1.15 7.95 8.14
CA ILE A 15 0.38 6.93 8.81
C ILE A 15 1.28 5.72 8.97
N GLN A 16 1.34 5.20 10.18
CA GLN A 16 2.09 3.99 10.47
C GLN A 16 1.25 3.09 11.36
N LEU A 17 1.03 1.87 10.91
CA LEU A 17 0.19 0.92 11.62
C LEU A 17 0.91 -0.41 11.76
N LYS A 18 0.54 -1.15 12.80
CA LYS A 18 1.09 -2.47 13.09
C LYS A 18 -0.06 -3.40 13.45
N GLY A 19 0.10 -4.66 13.19
CA GLY A 19 -0.87 -5.66 13.58
C GLY A 19 -1.14 -6.68 12.51
N LYS A 20 -2.32 -7.28 12.57
CA LYS A 20 -2.75 -8.28 11.61
C LYS A 20 -4.14 -7.96 11.14
N ALA A 21 -4.38 -8.17 9.85
CA ALA A 21 -5.68 -7.96 9.27
C ALA A 21 -5.88 -8.96 8.14
N LEU A 22 -7.11 -9.28 7.81
CA LEU A 22 -7.39 -10.09 6.64
C LEU A 22 -7.30 -9.25 5.38
N GLU A 23 -7.77 -8.02 5.45
CA GLU A 23 -7.71 -7.10 4.34
C GLU A 23 -7.18 -5.75 4.79
N VAL A 24 -6.37 -5.13 3.96
CA VAL A 24 -5.87 -3.78 4.20
C VAL A 24 -6.18 -2.94 2.99
N ALA A 25 -6.74 -1.77 3.23
CA ALA A 25 -6.97 -0.79 2.17
C ALA A 25 -6.27 0.50 2.57
N ALA A 26 -5.42 1.00 1.71
CA ALA A 26 -4.70 2.23 1.94
C ALA A 26 -4.95 3.21 0.81
N LYS A 27 -5.27 4.43 1.16
CA LYS A 27 -5.51 5.50 0.21
C LYS A 27 -4.68 6.70 0.58
N LEU A 28 -3.91 7.19 -0.35
CA LEU A 28 -3.10 8.37 -0.14
C LEU A 28 -3.37 9.40 -1.22
N SER A 29 -3.71 10.59 -0.79
CA SER A 29 -3.95 11.70 -1.68
C SER A 29 -3.05 12.84 -1.21
N GLY A 30 -2.12 13.27 -2.04
CA GLY A 30 -1.18 14.32 -1.66
C GLY A 30 0.24 13.79 -1.59
N SER A 31 1.03 14.29 -0.66
CA SER A 31 2.46 14.00 -0.59
C SER A 31 2.91 13.35 0.73
N GLY A 32 2.02 12.70 1.43
CA GLY A 32 2.37 12.04 2.68
C GLY A 32 2.94 10.64 2.47
N SER A 33 3.00 9.88 3.55
CA SER A 33 3.47 8.49 3.53
C SER A 33 2.56 7.60 4.34
N ILE A 34 2.31 6.41 3.83
CA ILE A 34 1.59 5.39 4.58
C ILE A 34 2.51 4.19 4.73
N ARG A 35 2.75 3.79 5.95
CA ARG A 35 3.60 2.64 6.27
C ARG A 35 2.79 1.55 6.90
N LEU A 36 2.55 0.50 6.18
CA LEU A 36 1.83 -0.67 6.65
C LEU A 36 2.69 -1.92 6.55
N GLN A 37 3.99 -1.74 6.49
CA GLN A 37 4.90 -2.87 6.30
C GLN A 37 4.92 -3.81 7.51
N GLU A 38 4.47 -3.33 8.66
CA GLU A 38 4.37 -4.16 9.84
C GLU A 38 2.98 -4.72 10.07
N VAL A 39 2.05 -4.45 9.17
CA VAL A 39 0.73 -5.05 9.19
C VAL A 39 0.74 -6.26 8.27
N LYS A 40 0.46 -7.43 8.82
CA LYS A 40 0.38 -8.64 8.03
C LYS A 40 -1.05 -8.80 7.53
N ALA A 41 -1.21 -8.81 6.23
CA ALA A 41 -2.52 -8.91 5.61
C ALA A 41 -2.50 -9.99 4.55
N LYS A 42 -3.62 -10.65 4.35
CA LYS A 42 -3.74 -11.58 3.24
C LYS A 42 -3.94 -10.81 1.95
N ASP A 43 -4.88 -9.87 1.96
CA ASP A 43 -5.17 -9.07 0.79
C ASP A 43 -4.84 -7.61 1.10
N ALA A 44 -4.21 -6.95 0.16
CA ALA A 44 -3.84 -5.56 0.32
C ALA A 44 -4.29 -4.76 -0.88
N GLU A 45 -4.84 -3.60 -0.64
CA GLU A 45 -5.23 -2.68 -1.68
C GLU A 45 -4.61 -1.32 -1.39
N ALA A 46 -3.94 -0.77 -2.36
CA ALA A 46 -3.29 0.52 -2.19
C ALA A 46 -3.64 1.43 -3.35
N LYS A 47 -4.06 2.64 -3.03
CA LYS A 47 -4.32 3.67 -4.02
C LYS A 47 -3.54 4.91 -3.67
N LEU A 48 -2.76 5.37 -4.61
CA LEU A 48 -1.94 6.56 -4.43
C LEU A 48 -2.27 7.58 -5.49
N ALA A 49 -2.68 8.75 -5.05
CA ALA A 49 -2.90 9.89 -5.94
C ALA A 49 -2.01 11.02 -5.47
N GLY A 50 -1.04 11.41 -6.26
CA GLY A 50 -0.10 12.46 -5.89
C GLY A 50 1.32 11.95 -5.88
N SER A 51 2.15 12.46 -5.00
CA SER A 51 3.58 12.15 -4.99
C SER A 51 4.06 11.54 -3.67
N GLY A 52 3.21 10.89 -2.94
CA GLY A 52 3.59 10.26 -1.67
C GLY A 52 4.15 8.86 -1.85
N SER A 53 4.22 8.13 -0.76
CA SER A 53 4.72 6.76 -0.74
C SER A 53 3.83 5.86 0.09
N ILE A 54 3.66 4.63 -0.36
CA ILE A 54 2.93 3.63 0.39
C ILE A 54 3.82 2.40 0.54
N TYR A 55 3.96 1.92 1.78
CA TYR A 55 4.66 0.68 2.08
C TYR A 55 3.67 -0.29 2.71
N LEU A 56 3.62 -1.50 2.19
CA LEU A 56 2.68 -2.48 2.72
C LEU A 56 3.23 -3.89 2.64
N SER A 57 2.62 -4.80 3.38
CA SER A 57 2.95 -6.22 3.36
C SER A 57 1.70 -7.02 3.04
N PHE A 58 1.86 -8.10 2.31
CA PHE A 58 0.74 -8.96 2.00
C PHE A 58 1.24 -10.38 1.78
N SER A 59 0.34 -11.34 1.82
CA SER A 59 0.71 -12.73 1.61
C SER A 59 -0.13 -13.45 0.58
N ASN A 60 -1.19 -12.85 0.08
CA ASN A 60 -2.06 -13.49 -0.90
C ASN A 60 -2.24 -12.61 -2.13
N ASP A 61 -3.07 -11.59 -2.05
CA ASP A 61 -3.37 -10.73 -3.19
C ASP A 61 -2.95 -9.29 -2.94
N LEU A 62 -2.45 -8.65 -3.96
CA LEU A 62 -2.12 -7.23 -3.91
C LEU A 62 -2.79 -6.50 -5.07
N ASP A 63 -3.44 -5.39 -4.75
CA ASP A 63 -3.99 -4.51 -5.75
C ASP A 63 -3.46 -3.11 -5.49
N ALA A 64 -2.63 -2.62 -6.39
CA ALA A 64 -1.97 -1.34 -6.21
C ALA A 64 -2.22 -0.45 -7.42
N THR A 65 -2.60 0.78 -7.15
CA THR A 65 -2.87 1.76 -8.20
C THR A 65 -2.16 3.07 -7.87
N ILE A 66 -1.45 3.61 -8.82
CA ILE A 66 -0.81 4.91 -8.69
C ILE A 66 -1.34 5.84 -9.77
N ALA A 67 -1.79 7.01 -9.35
CA ALA A 67 -2.12 8.09 -10.27
C ALA A 67 -1.28 9.29 -9.88
N GLY A 68 -0.20 9.52 -10.60
CA GLY A 68 0.74 10.59 -10.28
C GLY A 68 2.17 10.09 -10.27
N SER A 69 3.02 10.67 -9.46
CA SER A 69 4.44 10.33 -9.43
C SER A 69 4.89 9.71 -8.09
N GLY A 70 4.02 9.06 -7.38
CA GLY A 70 4.35 8.43 -6.12
C GLY A 70 5.01 7.08 -6.26
N ARG A 71 5.20 6.42 -5.13
CA ARG A 71 5.81 5.09 -5.08
C ARG A 71 5.03 4.18 -4.17
N ILE A 72 4.92 2.93 -4.58
CA ILE A 72 4.37 1.88 -3.74
C ILE A 72 5.41 0.78 -3.64
N ARG A 73 5.77 0.41 -2.41
CA ARG A 73 6.67 -0.71 -2.17
C ARG A 73 5.93 -1.75 -1.35
N TYR A 74 6.02 -2.98 -1.78
CA TYR A 74 5.37 -4.07 -1.07
C TYR A 74 6.40 -5.10 -0.60
N PHE A 75 6.10 -5.70 0.54
CA PHE A 75 6.93 -6.70 1.16
C PHE A 75 6.15 -8.00 1.23
N GLY A 76 6.82 -9.11 1.08
CA GLY A 76 6.20 -10.41 1.21
C GLY A 76 6.36 -11.23 -0.04
N GLU A 77 5.81 -12.42 -0.02
CA GLU A 77 5.85 -13.33 -1.16
C GLU A 77 4.49 -13.36 -1.82
N PRO A 78 4.41 -12.97 -3.07
CA PRO A 78 3.12 -12.97 -3.78
C PRO A 78 2.77 -14.39 -4.22
N ASP A 79 2.11 -15.14 -3.36
CA ASP A 79 1.59 -16.44 -3.73
C ASP A 79 0.30 -16.34 -4.52
N GLY A 80 -0.34 -15.20 -4.47
CA GLY A 80 -1.60 -14.98 -5.16
C GLY A 80 -1.41 -14.09 -6.37
N LYS A 81 -2.39 -13.27 -6.62
CA LYS A 81 -2.40 -12.39 -7.78
C LYS A 81 -1.91 -11.00 -7.39
N THR A 82 -1.13 -10.41 -8.25
CA THR A 82 -0.68 -9.05 -8.08
C THR A 82 -1.20 -8.21 -9.24
N HIS A 83 -2.02 -7.22 -8.92
CA HIS A 83 -2.54 -6.28 -9.90
C HIS A 83 -1.94 -4.91 -9.65
N THR A 84 -1.26 -4.40 -10.65
CA THR A 84 -0.65 -3.09 -10.53
C THR A 84 -1.04 -2.22 -11.69
N LYS A 85 -1.38 -0.98 -11.40
CA LYS A 85 -1.66 0.03 -12.42
C LYS A 85 -0.93 1.31 -12.07
N VAL A 86 -0.22 1.84 -13.03
CA VAL A 86 0.48 3.12 -12.86
C VAL A 86 0.05 4.06 -13.97
N ALA A 87 -0.55 5.17 -13.58
CA ALA A 87 -0.89 6.25 -14.50
C ALA A 87 -0.04 7.46 -14.11
N GLY A 88 0.96 7.75 -14.90
CA GLY A 88 1.90 8.81 -14.59
C GLY A 88 3.31 8.26 -14.51
N SER A 89 4.16 8.89 -13.73
CA SER A 89 5.57 8.50 -13.64
C SER A 89 5.92 7.81 -12.32
N GLY A 90 4.94 7.25 -11.64
CA GLY A 90 5.19 6.53 -10.41
C GLY A 90 5.75 5.14 -10.65
N SER A 91 6.01 4.42 -9.57
CA SER A 91 6.52 3.06 -9.66
C SER A 91 5.99 2.19 -8.52
N ILE A 92 5.85 0.92 -8.83
CA ILE A 92 5.45 -0.09 -7.85
C ILE A 92 6.53 -1.16 -7.87
N ARG A 93 7.13 -1.43 -6.71
CA ARG A 93 8.23 -2.37 -6.63
C ARG A 93 8.09 -3.30 -5.44
N LEU A 94 8.60 -4.50 -5.60
CA LEU A 94 8.79 -5.40 -4.48
C LEU A 94 10.01 -4.94 -3.69
N ALA A 95 9.81 -4.69 -2.41
CA ALA A 95 10.90 -4.30 -1.53
C ALA A 95 11.34 -5.54 -0.76
N THR A 96 12.55 -5.98 -0.98
CA THR A 96 13.13 -7.09 -0.25
C THR A 96 14.27 -6.58 0.60
N GLU A 97 14.42 -7.16 1.75
CA GLU A 97 15.55 -6.82 2.60
C GLU A 97 16.83 -7.49 2.16
#